data_a2939e7d901388433cdd24a2f120b4a0
#
_entry.id   a2939e7d901388433cdd24a2f120b4a0
#
_cell.length_a   1.000
_cell.length_b   1.000
_cell.length_c   1.000
_cell.angle_alpha   90.00
_cell.angle_beta   90.00
_cell.angle_gamma   90.00
#
_symmetry.space_group_name_H-M   'P 1'
#
loop_
_entity.id
_entity.type
_entity.pdbx_description
1 polymer ?
#
loop_
_entity_poly.entity_id
_entity_poly.type
_entity_poly.pdbx_seq_one_letter_code
_entity_poly.pdbx_strand_id
1 'polypeptide(L)'
;MVEELMKRFDVWLVMKEPNNSRVVDNLGLCTIVTPDELKDLPSILVAPMTTLSESLPSRIECHFDDAKGYIMVDQLRAIDKFCFIKKLGELESETQVKLCDCLQEFFAL
;
A
#
# COMPACT_ATOMS: atom_id res chain seq x y z
N MET A 1 -13.30 -6.38 14.20
CA MET A 1 -13.08 -6.86 12.82
C MET A 1 -11.92 -6.11 12.19
N VAL A 2 -11.14 -6.80 11.39
CA VAL A 2 -9.96 -6.22 10.77
C VAL A 2 -10.32 -4.99 9.94
N GLU A 3 -11.40 -5.06 9.18
CA GLU A 3 -11.79 -3.98 8.28
C GLU A 3 -12.16 -2.69 9.00
N GLU A 4 -12.51 -2.75 10.27
CA GLU A 4 -12.79 -1.54 11.02
C GLU A 4 -11.51 -0.77 11.36
N LEU A 5 -10.39 -1.45 11.28
CA LEU A 5 -9.08 -0.85 11.55
C LEU A 5 -8.40 -0.33 10.30
N MET A 6 -8.97 -0.63 9.13
CA MET A 6 -8.37 -0.23 7.85
C MET A 6 -8.67 1.22 7.54
N LYS A 7 -7.64 2.00 7.36
CA LYS A 7 -7.75 3.42 7.02
C LYS A 7 -6.79 3.76 5.90
N ARG A 8 -7.17 4.78 5.14
CA ARG A 8 -6.28 5.28 4.10
C ARG A 8 -4.93 5.64 4.70
N PHE A 9 -3.86 5.27 4.00
CA PHE A 9 -2.47 5.50 4.40
C PHE A 9 -1.96 4.58 5.49
N ASP A 10 -2.77 3.62 5.93
CA ASP A 10 -2.27 2.55 6.81
C ASP A 10 -1.25 1.71 6.04
N VAL A 11 -0.26 1.19 6.77
CA VAL A 11 0.70 0.25 6.23
C VAL A 11 0.37 -1.13 6.76
N TRP A 12 0.16 -2.08 5.85
CA TRP A 12 -0.26 -3.42 6.19
C TRP A 12 0.64 -4.48 5.58
N LEU A 13 0.77 -5.59 6.30
CA LEU A 13 1.33 -6.81 5.76
C LEU A 13 0.18 -7.58 5.11
N VAL A 14 0.34 -7.97 3.86
CA VAL A 14 -0.71 -8.66 3.11
C VAL A 14 -0.17 -9.88 2.42
N MET A 15 -1.10 -10.79 2.09
CA MET A 15 -0.82 -11.94 1.25
C MET A 15 -1.07 -11.52 -0.19
N LYS A 16 -0.02 -11.52 -1.02
CA LYS A 16 -0.11 -10.96 -2.37
C LYS A 16 -0.93 -11.80 -3.34
N GLU A 17 -0.63 -13.07 -3.39
CA GLU A 17 -1.25 -13.97 -4.38
C GLU A 17 -1.59 -15.28 -3.72
N PRO A 18 -2.85 -15.46 -3.29
CA PRO A 18 -3.20 -16.70 -2.59
C PRO A 18 -3.00 -17.96 -3.42
N ASN A 19 -2.97 -17.84 -4.74
CA ASN A 19 -2.79 -18.99 -5.62
C ASN A 19 -1.35 -19.33 -5.88
N ASN A 20 -0.43 -18.54 -5.41
CA ASN A 20 0.97 -18.74 -5.68
C ASN A 20 1.54 -19.78 -4.75
N SER A 21 2.32 -20.70 -5.27
CA SER A 21 2.85 -21.81 -4.49
C SER A 21 3.99 -21.43 -3.56
N ARG A 22 4.57 -20.27 -3.73
CA ARG A 22 5.72 -19.85 -2.94
C ARG A 22 5.29 -19.03 -1.75
N VAL A 23 5.24 -19.67 -0.59
CA VAL A 23 4.77 -19.03 0.62
C VAL A 23 5.63 -17.81 1.00
N VAL A 24 6.95 -17.93 0.84
CA VAL A 24 7.86 -16.86 1.23
C VAL A 24 7.65 -15.60 0.42
N ASP A 25 7.36 -15.75 -0.87
CA ASP A 25 7.18 -14.61 -1.76
C ASP A 25 5.76 -14.08 -1.76
N ASN A 26 4.89 -14.70 -1.00
CA ASN A 26 3.48 -14.34 -0.99
C ASN A 26 3.15 -13.18 -0.06
N LEU A 27 4.06 -12.81 0.80
CA LEU A 27 3.83 -11.71 1.73
C LEU A 27 4.41 -10.42 1.17
N GLY A 28 3.77 -9.32 1.46
CA GLY A 28 4.26 -8.03 1.02
C GLY A 28 3.73 -6.91 1.87
N LEU A 29 4.41 -5.78 1.82
CA LEU A 29 3.97 -4.57 2.48
C LEU A 29 3.22 -3.71 1.48
N CYS A 30 2.19 -3.03 1.95
CA CYS A 30 1.47 -2.09 1.10
C CYS A 30 0.90 -0.97 1.96
N THR A 31 0.53 0.13 1.30
CA THR A 31 -0.21 1.18 1.96
C THR A 31 -1.58 1.29 1.32
N ILE A 32 -2.60 1.56 2.13
CA ILE A 32 -3.97 1.65 1.66
C ILE A 32 -4.18 2.97 0.95
N VAL A 33 -4.74 2.89 -0.26
CA VAL A 33 -5.04 4.06 -1.08
C VAL A 33 -6.53 4.36 -1.10
N THR A 34 -7.36 3.34 -0.91
CA THR A 34 -8.82 3.51 -0.89
C THR A 34 -9.23 4.57 0.14
N PRO A 35 -10.04 5.55 -0.26
CA PRO A 35 -10.56 6.52 0.72
C PRO A 35 -11.41 5.83 1.78
N ASP A 36 -11.42 6.39 2.97
CA ASP A 36 -12.17 5.79 4.09
C ASP A 36 -13.65 5.61 3.79
N GLU A 37 -14.20 6.48 2.96
CA GLU A 37 -15.61 6.41 2.58
C GLU A 37 -15.94 5.15 1.78
N LEU A 38 -14.95 4.54 1.15
CA LEU A 38 -15.14 3.37 0.31
C LEU A 38 -14.61 2.08 0.95
N LYS A 39 -14.28 2.12 2.23
CA LYS A 39 -13.67 0.95 2.87
C LYS A 39 -14.59 -0.25 3.01
N ASP A 40 -15.88 -0.06 2.76
CA ASP A 40 -16.85 -1.15 2.86
C ASP A 40 -16.88 -2.05 1.63
N LEU A 41 -16.12 -1.70 0.60
CA LEU A 41 -16.00 -2.55 -0.58
C LEU A 41 -15.28 -3.85 -0.24
N PRO A 42 -15.54 -4.92 -0.97
CA PRO A 42 -14.93 -6.23 -0.66
C PRO A 42 -13.42 -6.26 -0.88
N SER A 43 -12.90 -5.38 -1.70
CA SER A 43 -11.46 -5.29 -1.90
C SER A 43 -10.98 -3.87 -1.69
N ILE A 44 -9.71 -3.75 -1.35
CA ILE A 44 -9.09 -2.48 -1.00
C ILE A 44 -7.97 -2.20 -1.99
N LEU A 45 -7.93 -1.00 -2.52
CA LEU A 45 -6.87 -0.59 -3.44
C LEU A 45 -5.65 -0.17 -2.64
N VAL A 46 -4.51 -0.75 -2.99
CA VAL A 46 -3.26 -0.51 -2.28
C VAL A 46 -2.13 -0.20 -3.24
N ALA A 47 -1.10 0.46 -2.71
CA ALA A 47 0.16 0.66 -3.42
C ALA A 47 1.21 -0.20 -2.72
N PRO A 48 1.84 -1.14 -3.44
CA PRO A 48 2.87 -1.98 -2.84
C PRO A 48 4.10 -1.15 -2.44
N MET A 49 4.82 -1.65 -1.45
CA MET A 49 6.04 -1.01 -0.97
C MET A 49 7.22 -1.97 -1.14
N THR A 50 8.38 -1.41 -1.45
CA THR A 50 9.58 -2.20 -1.67
C THR A 50 10.78 -1.50 -1.05
N THR A 51 11.81 -2.29 -0.72
CA THR A 51 13.09 -1.72 -0.27
C THR A 51 14.07 -1.53 -1.43
N LEU A 52 13.70 -2.03 -2.62
CA LEU A 52 14.56 -1.88 -3.79
C LEU A 52 14.59 -0.44 -4.26
N SER A 53 15.78 0.09 -4.43
CA SER A 53 16.00 1.47 -4.82
C SER A 53 15.88 1.62 -6.34
N GLU A 54 14.86 2.32 -6.78
CA GLU A 54 14.72 2.69 -8.18
C GLU A 54 14.22 4.12 -8.24
N SER A 55 14.97 4.95 -8.93
CA SER A 55 14.62 6.36 -9.05
C SER A 55 13.66 6.56 -10.21
N LEU A 56 12.37 6.36 -9.93
CA LEU A 56 11.31 6.57 -10.91
C LEU A 56 10.32 7.59 -10.37
N PRO A 57 9.72 8.41 -11.24
CA PRO A 57 8.75 9.42 -10.77
C PRO A 57 7.55 8.82 -10.04
N SER A 58 7.21 7.58 -10.35
CA SER A 58 6.07 6.88 -9.72
C SER A 58 6.43 6.17 -8.43
N ARG A 59 7.68 6.32 -7.98
CA ARG A 59 8.15 5.69 -6.75
C ARG A 59 8.38 6.77 -5.72
N ILE A 60 7.71 6.66 -4.58
CA ILE A 60 7.79 7.65 -3.51
C ILE A 60 8.64 7.10 -2.39
N GLU A 61 9.74 7.77 -2.10
CA GLU A 61 10.61 7.39 -0.99
C GLU A 61 9.88 7.61 0.32
N CYS A 62 10.00 6.66 1.23
CA CYS A 62 9.41 6.76 2.54
C CYS A 62 10.29 6.04 3.55
N HIS A 63 10.08 6.36 4.82
CA HIS A 63 10.72 5.67 5.91
C HIS A 63 9.65 5.01 6.74
N PHE A 64 9.84 3.74 7.02
CA PHE A 64 8.91 2.99 7.82
C PHE A 64 9.70 2.01 8.67
N ASP A 65 9.43 2.02 9.97
CA ASP A 65 10.10 1.12 10.92
C ASP A 65 11.62 1.28 10.86
N ASP A 66 12.09 2.52 10.74
CA ASP A 66 13.51 2.87 10.64
C ASP A 66 14.19 2.33 9.38
N ALA A 67 13.41 1.86 8.43
CA ALA A 67 13.92 1.39 7.16
C ALA A 67 13.47 2.31 6.04
N LYS A 68 14.34 2.50 5.05
CA LYS A 68 14.01 3.27 3.87
C LYS A 68 13.33 2.37 2.85
N GLY A 69 12.26 2.85 2.27
CA GLY A 69 11.53 2.10 1.26
C GLY A 69 10.92 3.01 0.21
N TYR A 70 10.19 2.40 -0.70
CA TYR A 70 9.55 3.11 -1.80
C TYR A 70 8.14 2.61 -1.99
N ILE A 71 7.21 3.54 -2.19
CA ILE A 71 5.82 3.21 -2.50
C ILE A 71 5.69 3.20 -4.02
N MET A 72 5.20 2.10 -4.57
CA MET A 72 5.14 1.90 -6.02
C MET A 72 3.77 2.26 -6.55
N VAL A 73 3.58 3.54 -6.90
CA VAL A 73 2.29 4.02 -7.39
C VAL A 73 1.95 3.39 -8.75
N ASP A 74 2.95 3.06 -9.54
CA ASP A 74 2.73 2.42 -10.84
C ASP A 74 2.23 0.99 -10.74
N GLN A 75 2.16 0.43 -9.54
CA GLN A 75 1.75 -0.95 -9.34
C GLN A 75 0.54 -1.07 -8.41
N LEU A 76 -0.34 -0.09 -8.48
CA LEU A 76 -1.59 -0.14 -7.72
C LEU A 76 -2.34 -1.44 -8.01
N ARG A 77 -2.94 -2.01 -6.98
CA ARG A 77 -3.72 -3.23 -7.14
C ARG A 77 -4.79 -3.33 -6.08
N ALA A 78 -5.84 -4.06 -6.40
CA ALA A 78 -6.91 -4.32 -5.45
C ALA A 78 -6.62 -5.65 -4.76
N ILE A 79 -6.76 -5.66 -3.44
CA ILE A 79 -6.52 -6.86 -2.63
C ILE A 79 -7.75 -7.13 -1.79
N ASP A 80 -8.20 -8.38 -1.78
CA ASP A 80 -9.33 -8.79 -0.95
C ASP A 80 -9.02 -8.56 0.53
N LYS A 81 -10.04 -8.13 1.27
CA LYS A 81 -9.84 -7.83 2.68
C LYS A 81 -9.29 -9.00 3.49
N PHE A 82 -9.68 -10.21 3.16
CA PHE A 82 -9.19 -11.36 3.92
C PHE A 82 -7.71 -11.66 3.67
N CYS A 83 -7.10 -11.01 2.69
CA CYS A 83 -5.66 -11.15 2.47
C CYS A 83 -4.83 -10.22 3.35
N PHE A 84 -5.47 -9.31 4.07
CA PHE A 84 -4.78 -8.39 4.98
C PHE A 84 -4.47 -9.14 6.28
N ILE A 85 -3.19 -9.17 6.65
CA ILE A 85 -2.74 -9.98 7.76
C ILE A 85 -2.57 -9.15 9.03
N LYS A 86 -1.82 -8.04 8.96
CA LYS A 86 -1.49 -7.28 10.14
C LYS A 86 -1.23 -5.83 9.79
N LYS A 87 -1.83 -4.93 10.56
CA LYS A 87 -1.52 -3.51 10.44
C LYS A 87 -0.19 -3.23 11.13
N LEU A 88 0.72 -2.58 10.43
CA LEU A 88 2.05 -2.29 10.94
C LEU A 88 2.22 -0.84 11.36
N GLY A 89 1.41 0.06 10.84
CA GLY A 89 1.50 1.46 11.19
C GLY A 89 0.80 2.33 10.18
N GLU A 90 1.26 3.57 10.07
CA GLU A 90 0.70 4.56 9.16
C GLU A 90 1.82 5.34 8.51
N LEU A 91 1.57 5.86 7.31
CA LEU A 91 2.53 6.75 6.66
C LEU A 91 2.61 8.08 7.40
N GLU A 92 3.78 8.68 7.40
CA GLU A 92 3.95 10.02 7.94
C GLU A 92 3.17 11.03 7.10
N SER A 93 2.73 12.12 7.72
CA SER A 93 1.91 13.13 7.03
C SER A 93 2.56 13.64 5.75
N GLU A 94 3.86 13.87 5.78
CA GLU A 94 4.59 14.36 4.63
C GLU A 94 4.55 13.36 3.48
N THR A 95 4.69 12.09 3.79
CA THR A 95 4.62 11.02 2.79
C THR A 95 3.21 10.91 2.23
N GLN A 96 2.19 11.09 3.07
CA GLN A 96 0.81 11.05 2.61
C GLN A 96 0.55 12.11 1.54
N VAL A 97 1.05 13.31 1.75
CA VAL A 97 0.87 14.40 0.78
C VAL A 97 1.56 14.05 -0.54
N LYS A 98 2.78 13.54 -0.46
CA LYS A 98 3.51 13.16 -1.68
C LYS A 98 2.79 12.05 -2.43
N LEU A 99 2.21 11.10 -1.72
CA LEU A 99 1.47 10.01 -2.34
C LEU A 99 0.23 10.56 -3.04
N CYS A 100 -0.52 11.43 -2.40
CA CYS A 100 -1.70 12.02 -3.01
C CYS A 100 -1.36 12.82 -4.26
N ASP A 101 -0.29 13.63 -4.20
CA ASP A 101 0.14 14.41 -5.36
C ASP A 101 0.52 13.50 -6.53
N CYS A 102 1.23 12.41 -6.23
CA CYS A 102 1.64 11.47 -7.26
C CYS A 102 0.43 10.77 -7.88
N LEU A 103 -0.55 10.39 -7.05
CA LEU A 103 -1.76 9.75 -7.56
C LEU A 103 -2.54 10.70 -8.48
N GLN A 104 -2.63 11.97 -8.11
CA GLN A 104 -3.32 12.96 -8.94
C GLN A 104 -2.64 13.11 -10.29
N GLU A 105 -1.33 13.19 -10.31
CA GLU A 105 -0.59 13.29 -11.56
C GLU A 105 -0.70 12.02 -12.39
N PHE A 106 -0.68 10.87 -11.74
CA PHE A 106 -0.73 9.58 -12.41
C PHE A 106 -2.03 9.42 -13.20
N PHE A 107 -3.12 9.95 -12.69
CA PHE A 107 -4.44 9.82 -13.31
C PHE A 107 -4.91 11.10 -14.01
N ALA A 108 -4.07 12.11 -14.09
CA ALA A 108 -4.43 13.35 -14.78
C ALA A 108 -4.48 13.13 -16.28
N LEU A 109 -5.38 13.83 -16.92
CA LEU A 109 -5.50 13.79 -18.38
C LEU A 109 -4.52 14.73 -19.04
#